data_53d15120847dd1a81e647337cbf68f40
#
_entry.id   53d15120847dd1a81e647337cbf68f40
#
_cell.length_a   1.000
_cell.length_b   1.000
_cell.length_c   1.000
_cell.angle_alpha   90.00
_cell.angle_beta   90.00
_cell.angle_gamma   90.00
#
_symmetry.space_group_name_H-M   'P 1'
#
loop_
_entity.id
_entity.type
_entity.pdbx_description
1 polymer ?
#
loop_
_entity_poly.entity_id
_entity_poly.type
_entity_poly.pdbx_seq_one_letter_code
_entity_poly.pdbx_strand_id
1 'polypeptide(L)'
;MNSSSTNLVYVDAAGWIALVNRRDSLHTQAVRIYRQLLQEQCQFITASVVLLEVGNWLSPAPLRGLMINLLHRIEQSSRIEVVHVTPELYAKGWELYSNRLDKDWGAIDCISFVIMQERNLTEALTSDHHFEQAGFKILL
;
A
#
# COMPACT_ATOMS: atom_id res chain seq x y z
N MET A 1 28.33 -7.75 -0.93
CA MET A 1 27.59 -7.73 -0.76
C MET A 1 26.59 -7.15 -0.49
N ASN A 2 26.26 -6.88 -0.64
CA ASN A 2 25.38 -6.45 -0.34
C ASN A 2 24.33 -6.72 -0.04
N SER A 3 24.40 -6.94 -0.37
CA SER A 3 23.37 -7.72 0.11
C SER A 3 22.50 -7.20 1.21
N SER A 4 22.88 -6.30 1.81
CA SER A 4 22.13 -5.69 2.87
C SER A 4 20.99 -4.83 2.39
N SER A 5 20.84 -4.70 1.09
CA SER A 5 19.69 -3.96 0.59
C SER A 5 18.43 -4.78 0.80
N THR A 6 17.62 -4.35 1.75
CA THR A 6 16.31 -4.93 1.97
C THR A 6 15.38 -4.44 0.88
N ASN A 7 14.78 -5.35 0.16
CA ASN A 7 13.74 -4.99 -0.79
C ASN A 7 12.51 -4.51 -0.03
N LEU A 8 12.06 -3.33 -0.38
CA LEU A 8 10.88 -2.72 0.22
C LEU A 8 9.80 -2.61 -0.83
N VAL A 9 8.59 -3.01 -0.47
CA VAL A 9 7.42 -2.94 -1.34
C VAL A 9 6.33 -2.16 -0.61
N TYR A 10 5.79 -1.16 -1.27
CA TYR A 10 4.66 -0.41 -0.75
C TYR A 10 3.37 -1.20 -1.00
N VAL A 11 2.46 -1.22 -0.03
CA VAL A 11 1.17 -1.88 -0.20
C VAL A 11 0.07 -0.84 -0.13
N ASP A 12 -0.67 -0.69 -1.22
CA ASP A 12 -1.81 0.20 -1.34
C ASP A 12 -3.10 -0.54 -0.98
N ALA A 13 -4.22 0.19 -0.90
CA ALA A 13 -5.51 -0.36 -0.52
C ALA A 13 -5.93 -1.53 -1.41
N ALA A 14 -5.77 -1.39 -2.72
CA ALA A 14 -6.12 -2.47 -3.66
C ALA A 14 -5.33 -3.75 -3.36
N GLY A 15 -4.07 -3.62 -2.96
CA GLY A 15 -3.25 -4.75 -2.57
C GLY A 15 -3.74 -5.43 -1.31
N TRP A 16 -4.02 -4.66 -0.26
CA TRP A 16 -4.54 -5.23 0.99
C TRP A 16 -5.89 -5.91 0.78
N ILE A 17 -6.79 -5.26 0.04
CA ILE A 17 -8.13 -5.81 -0.23
C ILE A 17 -8.01 -7.14 -0.99
N ALA A 18 -7.17 -7.18 -2.03
CA ALA A 18 -6.95 -8.41 -2.79
C ALA A 18 -6.38 -9.53 -1.91
N LEU A 19 -5.51 -9.19 -0.95
CA LEU A 19 -4.91 -10.18 -0.06
C LEU A 19 -5.92 -10.78 0.91
N VAL A 20 -6.85 -9.99 1.44
CA VAL A 20 -7.73 -10.46 2.52
C VAL A 20 -9.12 -10.86 2.03
N ASN A 21 -9.58 -10.37 0.88
CA ASN A 21 -10.91 -10.66 0.37
C ASN A 21 -10.84 -11.76 -0.68
N ARG A 22 -11.27 -12.96 -0.30
CA ARG A 22 -11.23 -14.14 -1.19
C ARG A 22 -12.07 -13.96 -2.44
N ARG A 23 -13.03 -13.04 -2.43
CA ARG A 23 -13.90 -12.77 -3.58
C ARG A 23 -13.30 -11.76 -4.55
N ASP A 24 -12.18 -11.13 -4.18
CA ASP A 24 -11.50 -10.23 -5.09
C ASP A 24 -10.93 -11.02 -6.26
N SER A 25 -11.12 -10.51 -7.49
CA SER A 25 -10.66 -11.19 -8.70
C SER A 25 -9.14 -11.39 -8.73
N LEU A 26 -8.40 -10.58 -7.98
CA LEU A 26 -6.94 -10.65 -7.92
C LEU A 26 -6.43 -11.37 -6.67
N HIS A 27 -7.33 -11.97 -5.88
CA HIS A 27 -6.93 -12.58 -4.61
C HIS A 27 -5.84 -13.64 -4.77
N THR A 28 -6.05 -14.60 -5.66
CA THR A 28 -5.10 -15.70 -5.86
C THR A 28 -3.73 -15.18 -6.29
N GLN A 29 -3.72 -14.23 -7.21
CA GLN A 29 -2.50 -13.60 -7.69
C GLN A 29 -1.80 -12.83 -6.57
N ALA A 30 -2.54 -12.05 -5.81
CA ALA A 30 -2.00 -11.24 -4.72
C ALA A 30 -1.35 -12.11 -3.65
N VAL A 31 -2.02 -13.20 -3.24
CA VAL A 31 -1.48 -14.13 -2.25
C VAL A 31 -0.19 -14.77 -2.76
N ARG A 32 -0.17 -15.20 -4.02
CA ARG A 32 1.02 -15.79 -4.62
C ARG A 32 2.20 -14.83 -4.62
N ILE A 33 1.96 -13.59 -5.04
CA ILE A 33 3.00 -12.56 -5.11
C ILE A 33 3.50 -12.23 -3.70
N TYR A 34 2.59 -12.05 -2.75
CA TYR A 34 2.96 -11.72 -1.38
C TYR A 34 3.84 -12.80 -0.76
N ARG A 35 3.49 -14.08 -0.96
CA ARG A 35 4.29 -15.20 -0.46
C ARG A 35 5.67 -15.22 -1.10
N GLN A 36 5.76 -14.96 -2.39
CA GLN A 36 7.04 -14.88 -3.09
C GLN A 36 7.91 -13.78 -2.52
N LEU A 37 7.32 -12.60 -2.29
CA LEU A 37 8.05 -11.46 -1.71
C LEU A 37 8.56 -11.79 -0.30
N LEU A 38 7.76 -12.49 0.50
CA LEU A 38 8.20 -12.93 1.82
C LEU A 38 9.40 -13.87 1.72
N GLN A 39 9.38 -14.80 0.77
CA GLN A 39 10.50 -15.72 0.55
C GLN A 39 11.76 -14.98 0.12
N GLU A 40 11.61 -13.87 -0.58
CA GLU A 40 12.71 -13.02 -1.02
C GLU A 40 13.18 -12.04 0.06
N GLN A 41 12.69 -12.20 1.29
CA GLN A 41 13.08 -11.36 2.43
C GLN A 41 12.62 -9.91 2.30
N CYS A 42 11.59 -9.64 1.51
CA CYS A 42 11.05 -8.30 1.37
C CYS A 42 10.39 -7.83 2.66
N GLN A 43 10.44 -6.52 2.87
CA GLN A 43 9.65 -5.86 3.89
C GLN A 43 8.61 -4.97 3.20
N PHE A 44 7.55 -4.67 3.93
CA PHE A 44 6.41 -3.96 3.38
C PHE A 44 6.19 -2.65 4.11
N ILE A 45 5.79 -1.63 3.37
CA ILE A 45 5.45 -0.33 3.93
C ILE A 45 4.04 0.01 3.45
N THR A 46 3.23 0.52 4.35
CA THR A 46 1.92 1.06 4.03
C THR A 46 1.73 2.35 4.83
N ALA A 47 0.61 3.01 4.65
CA ALA A 47 0.31 4.25 5.35
C ALA A 47 -0.95 4.10 6.19
N SER A 48 -1.02 4.84 7.30
CA SER A 48 -2.21 4.86 8.15
C SER A 48 -3.46 5.25 7.36
N VAL A 49 -3.36 6.20 6.43
CA VAL A 49 -4.50 6.61 5.59
C VAL A 49 -4.93 5.52 4.62
N VAL A 50 -3.99 4.71 4.14
CA VAL A 50 -4.31 3.55 3.30
C VAL A 50 -5.13 2.55 4.09
N LEU A 51 -4.76 2.29 5.34
CA LEU A 51 -5.51 1.36 6.19
C LEU A 51 -6.91 1.90 6.51
N LEU A 52 -7.07 3.21 6.65
CA LEU A 52 -8.41 3.79 6.81
C LEU A 52 -9.26 3.57 5.56
N GLU A 53 -8.66 3.70 4.39
CA GLU A 53 -9.36 3.43 3.12
C GLU A 53 -9.79 1.96 3.04
N VAL A 54 -8.92 1.04 3.40
CA VAL A 54 -9.23 -0.39 3.43
C VAL A 54 -10.36 -0.66 4.42
N GLY A 55 -10.30 -0.04 5.61
CA GLY A 55 -11.33 -0.18 6.63
C GLY A 55 -12.69 0.35 6.18
N ASN A 56 -12.71 1.43 5.40
CA ASN A 56 -13.95 1.93 4.82
C ASN A 56 -14.52 0.94 3.79
N TRP A 57 -13.67 0.38 2.97
CA TRP A 57 -14.06 -0.59 1.94
C TRP A 57 -14.62 -1.88 2.56
N LEU A 58 -14.02 -2.33 3.67
CA LEU A 58 -14.42 -3.55 4.37
C LEU A 58 -15.41 -3.27 5.51
N SER A 59 -16.03 -2.10 5.52
CA SER A 59 -16.95 -1.71 6.60
C SER A 59 -18.28 -2.45 6.64
N PRO A 60 -18.84 -2.99 5.53
CA PRO A 60 -20.06 -3.80 5.62
C PRO A 60 -19.88 -4.94 6.63
N ALA A 61 -20.93 -5.21 7.40
CA ALA A 61 -20.87 -6.15 8.52
C ALA A 61 -20.18 -7.49 8.19
N PRO A 62 -20.50 -8.15 7.06
CA PRO A 62 -19.86 -9.43 6.74
C PRO A 62 -18.35 -9.33 6.47
N LEU A 63 -17.83 -8.15 6.20
CA LEU A 63 -16.43 -7.94 5.84
C LEU A 63 -15.57 -7.38 6.97
N ARG A 64 -16.20 -6.86 8.02
CA ARG A 64 -15.47 -6.17 9.09
C ARG A 64 -14.45 -7.05 9.79
N GLY A 65 -14.76 -8.33 9.95
CA GLY A 65 -13.84 -9.28 10.56
C GLY A 65 -12.54 -9.42 9.78
N LEU A 66 -12.59 -9.27 8.45
CA LEU A 66 -11.38 -9.29 7.63
C LEU A 66 -10.47 -8.14 7.98
N MET A 67 -11.02 -6.95 8.18
CA MET A 67 -10.23 -5.77 8.53
C MET A 67 -9.63 -5.89 9.92
N ILE A 68 -10.42 -6.34 10.89
CA ILE A 68 -9.95 -6.52 12.26
C ILE A 68 -8.77 -7.51 12.29
N ASN A 69 -8.91 -8.62 11.57
CA ASN A 69 -7.85 -9.61 11.48
C ASN A 69 -6.59 -9.05 10.79
N LEU A 70 -6.77 -8.26 9.73
CA LEU A 70 -5.65 -7.62 9.03
C LEU A 70 -4.89 -6.70 9.98
N LEU A 71 -5.59 -5.86 10.75
CA LEU A 71 -4.96 -4.95 11.71
C LEU A 71 -4.12 -5.72 12.74
N HIS A 72 -4.65 -6.84 13.25
CA HIS A 72 -3.91 -7.68 14.20
C HIS A 72 -2.64 -8.25 13.56
N ARG A 73 -2.74 -8.72 12.33
CA ARG A 73 -1.58 -9.28 11.62
C ARG A 73 -0.51 -8.23 11.38
N ILE A 74 -0.91 -7.03 10.98
CA ILE A 74 0.01 -5.92 10.74
C ILE A 74 0.73 -5.57 12.04
N GLU A 75 -0.02 -5.44 13.14
CA GLU A 75 0.53 -5.09 14.44
C GLU A 75 1.57 -6.10 14.93
N GLN A 76 1.35 -7.38 14.66
CA GLN A 76 2.24 -8.44 15.10
C GLN A 76 3.40 -8.72 14.14
N SER A 77 3.38 -8.14 12.95
CA SER A 77 4.39 -8.44 11.94
C SER A 77 5.64 -7.57 12.10
N SER A 78 6.79 -8.20 12.08
CA SER A 78 8.06 -7.47 12.03
C SER A 78 8.43 -7.04 10.61
N ARG A 79 7.64 -7.43 9.60
CA ARG A 79 7.90 -7.20 8.19
C ARG A 79 7.12 -6.03 7.61
N ILE A 80 6.16 -5.48 8.36
CA ILE A 80 5.26 -4.44 7.88
C ILE A 80 5.43 -3.19 8.71
N GLU A 81 5.81 -2.10 8.07
CA GLU A 81 5.87 -0.79 8.69
C GLU A 81 4.65 0.03 8.27
N VAL A 82 3.97 0.65 9.22
CA VAL A 82 2.88 1.59 8.95
C VAL A 82 3.42 3.00 9.14
N VAL A 83 3.46 3.77 8.05
CA VAL A 83 3.84 5.18 8.11
C VAL A 83 2.62 5.98 8.51
N HIS A 84 2.69 6.63 9.66
CA HIS A 84 1.61 7.50 10.13
C HIS A 84 1.72 8.86 9.45
N VAL A 85 0.57 9.41 9.04
CA VAL A 85 0.55 10.69 8.35
C VAL A 85 0.81 11.80 9.36
N THR A 86 1.96 12.44 9.21
CA THR A 86 2.34 13.61 9.99
C THR A 86 1.78 14.87 9.34
N PRO A 87 1.74 16.01 10.06
CA PRO A 87 1.35 17.28 9.43
C PRO A 87 2.18 17.62 8.20
N GLU A 88 3.49 17.28 8.21
CA GLU A 88 4.37 17.53 7.07
C GLU A 88 3.99 16.67 5.86
N LEU A 89 3.76 15.39 6.09
CA LEU A 89 3.37 14.47 5.03
C LEU A 89 2.00 14.85 4.46
N TYR A 90 1.08 15.23 5.31
CA TYR A 90 -0.24 15.71 4.91
C TYR A 90 -0.12 16.91 3.97
N ALA A 91 0.72 17.90 4.34
CA ALA A 91 0.93 19.10 3.53
C ALA A 91 1.57 18.74 2.18
N LYS A 92 2.56 17.85 2.17
CA LYS A 92 3.21 17.42 0.93
C LYS A 92 2.25 16.68 0.00
N GLY A 93 1.35 15.88 0.56
CA GLY A 93 0.32 15.20 -0.21
C GLY A 93 -0.58 16.17 -0.93
N TRP A 94 -1.05 17.21 -0.25
CA TRP A 94 -1.88 18.24 -0.85
C TRP A 94 -1.11 19.09 -1.86
N GLU A 95 0.16 19.33 -1.64
CA GLU A 95 1.01 20.04 -2.60
C GLU A 95 1.10 19.26 -3.91
N LEU A 96 1.36 17.96 -3.84
CA LEU A 96 1.41 17.11 -5.04
C LEU A 96 0.04 17.10 -5.74
N TYR A 97 -1.03 16.92 -4.99
CA TYR A 97 -2.39 16.94 -5.51
C TYR A 97 -2.67 18.24 -6.27
N SER A 98 -2.28 19.38 -5.69
CA SER A 98 -2.54 20.70 -6.26
C SER A 98 -1.70 20.98 -7.50
N ASN A 99 -0.53 20.37 -7.60
CA ASN A 99 0.42 20.62 -8.70
C ASN A 99 0.18 19.70 -9.91
N ARG A 100 -0.70 18.71 -9.79
CA ARG A 100 -0.95 17.77 -10.89
C ARG A 100 -2.40 17.84 -11.34
N LEU A 101 -2.73 18.98 -11.95
CA LEU A 101 -4.06 19.23 -12.49
C LEU A 101 -4.36 18.35 -13.72
N ASP A 102 -3.34 17.72 -14.27
CA ASP A 102 -3.43 16.80 -15.42
C ASP A 102 -3.75 15.36 -15.01
N LYS A 103 -3.89 15.08 -13.70
CA LYS A 103 -4.10 13.71 -13.19
C LYS A 103 -5.37 13.63 -12.35
N ASP A 104 -5.93 12.42 -12.32
CA ASP A 104 -7.09 12.09 -11.49
C ASP A 104 -6.67 11.45 -10.16
N TRP A 105 -5.45 11.67 -9.71
CA TRP A 105 -4.93 11.11 -8.48
C TRP A 105 -5.71 11.61 -7.26
N GLY A 106 -6.14 10.70 -6.39
CA GLY A 106 -6.76 11.09 -5.13
C GLY A 106 -5.73 11.58 -4.11
N ALA A 107 -6.21 12.18 -3.03
CA ALA A 107 -5.33 12.70 -1.99
C ALA A 107 -4.53 11.58 -1.31
N ILE A 108 -5.14 10.43 -1.10
CA ILE A 108 -4.45 9.28 -0.49
C ILE A 108 -3.36 8.75 -1.44
N ASP A 109 -3.65 8.71 -2.75
CA ASP A 109 -2.63 8.37 -3.74
C ASP A 109 -1.43 9.29 -3.64
N CYS A 110 -1.68 10.59 -3.56
CA CYS A 110 -0.61 11.58 -3.48
C CYS A 110 0.23 11.41 -2.22
N ILE A 111 -0.39 11.12 -1.09
CA ILE A 111 0.36 10.82 0.14
C ILE A 111 1.22 9.57 -0.05
N SER A 112 0.66 8.53 -0.65
CA SER A 112 1.41 7.31 -0.95
C SER A 112 2.61 7.58 -1.85
N PHE A 113 2.42 8.38 -2.90
CA PHE A 113 3.51 8.72 -3.82
C PHE A 113 4.62 9.51 -3.12
N VAL A 114 4.26 10.43 -2.22
CA VAL A 114 5.27 11.16 -1.44
C VAL A 114 6.07 10.20 -0.57
N ILE A 115 5.39 9.28 0.13
CA ILE A 115 6.08 8.27 0.96
C ILE A 115 7.04 7.45 0.11
N MET A 116 6.57 6.96 -1.04
CA MET A 116 7.39 6.13 -1.91
C MET A 116 8.62 6.88 -2.41
N GLN A 117 8.46 8.15 -2.79
CA GLN A 117 9.57 8.97 -3.25
C GLN A 117 10.59 9.21 -2.12
N GLU A 118 10.11 9.56 -0.93
CA GLU A 118 11.00 9.84 0.21
C GLU A 118 11.75 8.60 0.68
N ARG A 119 11.16 7.43 0.51
CA ARG A 119 11.79 6.16 0.91
C ARG A 119 12.50 5.46 -0.24
N ASN A 120 12.55 6.07 -1.42
CA ASN A 120 13.16 5.48 -2.62
C ASN A 120 12.56 4.12 -2.97
N LEU A 121 11.24 3.99 -2.81
CA LEU A 121 10.51 2.79 -3.20
C LEU A 121 10.15 2.86 -4.67
N THR A 122 10.23 1.73 -5.36
CA THR A 122 9.96 1.65 -6.79
C THR A 122 8.81 0.73 -7.15
N GLU A 123 8.41 -0.15 -6.22
CA GLU A 123 7.39 -1.16 -6.46
C GLU A 123 6.26 -1.06 -5.47
N ALA A 124 5.05 -1.26 -5.95
CA ALA A 124 3.85 -1.25 -5.11
C ALA A 124 2.98 -2.47 -5.40
N LEU A 125 2.52 -3.11 -4.35
CA LEU A 125 1.53 -4.17 -4.43
C LEU A 125 0.16 -3.52 -4.54
N THR A 126 -0.27 -3.33 -5.76
CA THR A 126 -1.54 -2.70 -6.12
C THR A 126 -1.86 -2.99 -7.59
N SER A 127 -3.11 -2.86 -7.94
CA SER A 127 -3.58 -2.90 -9.33
C SER A 127 -3.92 -1.50 -9.86
N ASP A 128 -3.74 -0.47 -9.04
CA ASP A 128 -4.12 0.90 -9.40
C ASP A 128 -3.10 1.50 -10.37
N HIS A 129 -3.57 1.76 -11.60
CA HIS A 129 -2.72 2.33 -12.64
C HIS A 129 -2.20 3.73 -12.33
N HIS A 130 -2.78 4.44 -11.35
CA HIS A 130 -2.26 5.73 -10.92
C HIS A 130 -0.81 5.62 -10.44
N PHE A 131 -0.45 4.49 -9.82
CA PHE A 131 0.93 4.25 -9.40
C PHE A 131 1.88 4.15 -10.59
N GLU A 132 1.44 3.52 -11.70
CA GLU A 132 2.24 3.49 -12.93
C GLU A 132 2.42 4.89 -13.51
N GLN A 133 1.35 5.70 -13.51
CA GLN A 133 1.44 7.08 -13.98
C GLN A 133 2.43 7.90 -13.17
N ALA A 134 2.58 7.59 -11.90
CA ALA A 134 3.52 8.27 -11.01
C ALA A 134 4.96 7.75 -11.14
N GLY A 135 5.19 6.75 -11.99
CA GLY A 135 6.52 6.22 -12.26
C GLY A 135 6.90 4.98 -11.47
N PHE A 136 5.95 4.35 -10.77
CA PHE A 136 6.20 3.14 -9.99
C PHE A 136 5.77 1.90 -10.75
N LYS A 137 6.35 0.76 -10.39
CA LYS A 137 5.95 -0.53 -10.95
C LYS A 137 4.85 -1.13 -10.08
N ILE A 138 3.72 -1.48 -10.68
CA ILE A 138 2.66 -2.20 -9.97
C ILE A 138 2.84 -3.70 -10.14
N LEU A 139 2.54 -4.47 -9.07
CA LEU A 139 2.80 -5.90 -9.03
C LEU A 139 1.55 -6.75 -9.25
N LEU A 140 0.39 -6.14 -9.38
CA LEU A 140 -0.86 -6.85 -9.65
C LEU A 140 -1.43 -6.56 -11.02
#